data_fb9080b38a196403eba7cf293b7b5fd8
#
_entry.id   fb9080b38a196403eba7cf293b7b5fd8
#
_cell.length_a   1.000
_cell.length_b   1.000
_cell.length_c   1.000
_cell.angle_alpha   90.00
_cell.angle_beta   90.00
_cell.angle_gamma   90.00
#
_symmetry.space_group_name_H-M   'P 1'
#
loop_
_entity.id
_entity.type
_entity.pdbx_description
1 polymer ?
#
loop_
_entity_poly.entity_id
_entity_poly.type
_entity_poly.pdbx_seq_one_letter_code
_entity_poly.pdbx_strand_id
1 'polypeptide(L)'
;KLFEDEKVDFVIAPAIGGVVLSFVVAKALGARALFAEKDGRGGMLIRKGLTVNPGDRFLAVEDVVTTGESVRKAIRAAEARGGVLVGVGAIVDRSGGRAAFGVPFRALLALEVPQYPEEACPLCREGVPLEEV
;
A
#
# COMPACT_ATOMS: atom_id res chain seq x y z
N LYS A 1 12.36 3.63 -8.98
CA LYS A 1 13.31 4.76 -9.10
C LYS A 1 13.07 5.90 -8.13
N LEU A 2 11.86 6.05 -7.63
CA LEU A 2 11.52 7.09 -6.65
C LEU A 2 12.30 6.94 -5.32
N PHE A 3 12.80 5.75 -5.04
CA PHE A 3 13.49 5.41 -3.79
C PHE A 3 14.87 4.77 -4.02
N GLU A 4 15.50 5.07 -5.15
CA GLU A 4 16.81 4.49 -5.48
C GLU A 4 17.90 4.78 -4.44
N ASP A 5 17.84 5.96 -3.82
CA ASP A 5 18.82 6.37 -2.83
C ASP A 5 18.57 5.78 -1.44
N GLU A 6 17.45 5.08 -1.27
CA GLU A 6 17.11 4.48 0.02
C GLU A 6 17.62 3.04 0.12
N LYS A 7 18.25 2.72 1.23
CA LYS A 7 18.60 1.35 1.52
C LYS A 7 17.36 0.60 1.99
N VAL A 8 16.94 -0.39 1.22
CA VAL A 8 15.72 -1.17 1.48
C VAL A 8 16.07 -2.64 1.54
N ASP A 9 15.70 -3.29 2.63
CA ASP A 9 15.92 -4.74 2.82
C ASP A 9 14.75 -5.56 2.26
N PHE A 10 13.53 -5.03 2.37
CA PHE A 10 12.35 -5.65 1.76
C PHE A 10 11.30 -4.63 1.37
N VAL A 11 10.41 -5.08 0.49
CA VAL A 11 9.24 -4.31 0.04
C VAL A 11 8.00 -5.10 0.45
N ILE A 12 7.01 -4.43 1.03
CA ILE A 12 5.77 -5.06 1.45
C ILE A 12 4.57 -4.37 0.80
N ALA A 13 3.55 -5.14 0.48
CA ALA A 13 2.30 -4.62 -0.05
C ALA A 13 1.12 -5.38 0.53
N PRO A 14 -0.06 -4.75 0.62
CA PRO A 14 -1.29 -5.48 0.95
C PRO A 14 -1.64 -6.49 -0.14
N ALA A 15 -1.94 -7.72 0.23
CA ALA A 15 -2.50 -8.69 -0.70
C ALA A 15 -3.98 -8.31 -1.01
N ILE A 16 -4.49 -8.57 -2.17
CA ILE A 16 -3.89 -9.28 -3.30
C ILE A 16 -3.35 -8.32 -4.33
N GLY A 17 -3.95 -7.15 -4.46
CA GLY A 17 -3.65 -6.17 -5.50
C GLY A 17 -2.19 -5.73 -5.56
N GLY A 18 -1.55 -5.62 -4.41
CA GLY A 18 -0.16 -5.15 -4.33
C GLY A 18 0.91 -6.22 -4.47
N VAL A 19 0.56 -7.50 -4.55
CA VAL A 19 1.55 -8.60 -4.53
C VAL A 19 2.52 -8.51 -5.71
N VAL A 20 2.00 -8.35 -6.92
CA VAL A 20 2.84 -8.23 -8.13
C VAL A 20 3.69 -6.98 -8.05
N LEU A 21 3.11 -5.86 -7.61
CA LEU A 21 3.83 -4.61 -7.47
C LEU A 21 4.97 -4.71 -6.47
N SER A 22 4.76 -5.36 -5.33
CA SER A 22 5.83 -5.57 -4.36
C SER A 22 7.00 -6.35 -4.95
N PHE A 23 6.71 -7.38 -5.73
CA PHE A 23 7.73 -8.17 -6.41
C PHE A 23 8.53 -7.34 -7.42
N VAL A 24 7.85 -6.57 -8.26
CA VAL A 24 8.49 -5.74 -9.29
C VAL A 24 9.38 -4.67 -8.66
N VAL A 25 8.88 -3.99 -7.63
CA VAL A 25 9.64 -2.95 -6.93
C VAL A 25 10.82 -3.55 -6.19
N ALA A 26 10.63 -4.67 -5.50
CA ALA A 26 11.70 -5.35 -4.78
C ALA A 26 12.80 -5.81 -5.73
N LYS A 27 12.43 -6.36 -6.88
CA LYS A 27 13.39 -6.78 -7.91
C LYS A 27 14.22 -5.59 -8.40
N ALA A 28 13.59 -4.45 -8.64
CA ALA A 28 14.28 -3.24 -9.08
C ALA A 28 15.24 -2.67 -8.04
N LEU A 29 14.95 -2.88 -6.75
CA LEU A 29 15.76 -2.39 -5.64
C LEU A 29 16.77 -3.43 -5.11
N GLY A 30 16.72 -4.66 -5.62
CA GLY A 30 17.54 -5.74 -5.08
C GLY A 30 17.13 -6.19 -3.68
N ALA A 31 15.85 -6.04 -3.35
CA ALA A 31 15.28 -6.33 -2.03
C ALA A 31 14.38 -7.57 -2.07
N ARG A 32 14.00 -8.06 -0.90
CA ARG A 32 13.00 -9.14 -0.79
C ARG A 32 11.61 -8.59 -1.02
N ALA A 33 10.71 -9.40 -1.55
CA ALA A 33 9.31 -9.05 -1.72
C ALA A 33 8.46 -9.78 -0.70
N LEU A 34 7.65 -9.02 0.04
CA LEU A 34 6.72 -9.56 1.02
C LEU A 34 5.32 -9.01 0.74
N PHE A 35 4.32 -9.66 1.30
CA PHE A 35 2.95 -9.15 1.27
C PHE A 35 2.25 -9.46 2.58
N ALA A 36 1.28 -8.62 2.93
CA ALA A 36 0.43 -8.80 4.10
C ALA A 36 -0.97 -9.21 3.67
N GLU A 37 -1.54 -10.18 4.37
CA GLU A 37 -2.89 -10.69 4.11
C GLU A 37 -3.82 -10.27 5.23
N LYS A 38 -5.10 -10.18 4.93
CA LYS A 38 -6.12 -9.94 5.95
C LYS A 38 -6.12 -11.07 6.97
N ASP A 39 -6.14 -10.72 8.24
CA ASP A 39 -6.14 -11.67 9.34
C ASP A 39 -7.55 -12.14 9.76
N GLY A 40 -8.59 -11.60 9.13
CA GLY A 40 -9.98 -11.89 9.49
C GLY A 40 -10.49 -11.12 10.72
N ARG A 41 -9.67 -10.23 11.29
CA ARG A 41 -9.99 -9.44 12.50
C ARG A 41 -9.90 -7.94 12.29
N GLY A 42 -9.91 -7.52 11.03
CA GLY A 42 -9.78 -6.11 10.66
C GLY A 42 -8.35 -5.61 10.51
N GLY A 43 -7.36 -6.46 10.73
CA GLY A 43 -5.94 -6.16 10.54
C GLY A 43 -5.33 -6.96 9.40
N MET A 44 -4.01 -6.96 9.36
CA MET A 44 -3.24 -7.75 8.41
C MET A 44 -2.09 -8.47 9.11
N LEU A 45 -1.65 -9.57 8.54
CA LEU A 45 -0.51 -10.34 9.01
C LEU A 45 0.40 -10.70 7.84
N ILE A 46 1.67 -10.92 8.16
CA ILE A 46 2.64 -11.46 7.22
C ILE A 46 2.62 -12.98 7.37
N ARG A 47 2.43 -13.68 6.25
CA ARG A 47 2.34 -15.14 6.27
C ARG A 47 3.59 -15.77 6.86
N LYS A 48 3.40 -16.85 7.63
CA LYS A 48 4.50 -17.65 8.17
C LYS A 48 5.39 -18.15 7.02
N GLY A 49 6.68 -17.99 7.18
CA GLY A 49 7.65 -18.34 6.14
C GLY A 49 8.23 -17.15 5.40
N LEU A 50 7.56 -15.99 5.44
CA LEU A 50 8.14 -14.74 4.96
C LEU A 50 8.94 -14.11 6.10
N THR A 51 10.18 -13.73 5.82
CA THR A 51 11.13 -13.33 6.87
C THR A 51 11.23 -11.81 6.98
N VAL A 52 11.01 -11.30 8.19
CA VAL A 52 11.37 -9.94 8.60
C VAL A 52 12.33 -10.06 9.77
N ASN A 53 13.53 -9.49 9.62
CA ASN A 53 14.49 -9.44 10.70
C ASN A 53 14.36 -8.11 11.43
N PRO A 54 14.50 -8.08 12.77
CA PRO A 54 14.47 -6.81 13.51
C PRO A 54 15.51 -5.83 12.96
N GLY A 55 15.09 -4.59 12.72
CA GLY A 55 15.92 -3.56 12.13
C GLY A 55 15.92 -3.54 10.58
N ASP A 56 15.30 -4.49 9.92
CA ASP A 56 15.15 -4.45 8.45
C ASP A 56 14.45 -3.18 8.02
N ARG A 57 15.00 -2.50 7.06
CA ARG A 57 14.40 -1.29 6.46
C ARG A 57 13.48 -1.71 5.33
N PHE A 58 12.27 -1.16 5.31
CA PHE A 58 11.30 -1.56 4.29
C PHE A 58 10.57 -0.40 3.65
N LEU A 59 10.14 -0.64 2.42
CA LEU A 59 9.27 0.21 1.66
C LEU A 59 7.90 -0.45 1.58
N ALA A 60 6.85 0.30 1.85
CA ALA A 60 5.48 -0.17 1.64
C ALA A 60 4.97 0.36 0.30
N VAL A 61 4.35 -0.49 -0.48
CA VAL A 61 3.82 -0.12 -1.80
C VAL A 61 2.36 -0.53 -1.94
N GLU A 62 1.64 0.23 -2.75
CA GLU A 62 0.25 -0.05 -3.09
C GLU A 62 0.01 0.39 -4.53
N ASP A 63 -0.91 -0.25 -5.23
CA ASP A 63 -1.28 0.19 -6.57
C ASP A 63 -2.05 1.52 -6.50
N VAL A 64 -3.08 1.61 -5.68
CA VAL A 64 -3.88 2.81 -5.50
C VAL A 64 -4.05 3.12 -4.01
N VAL A 65 -3.69 4.33 -3.60
CA VAL A 65 -3.91 4.82 -2.23
C VAL A 65 -5.07 5.79 -2.23
N THR A 66 -6.12 5.49 -1.48
CA THR A 66 -7.26 6.39 -1.24
C THR A 66 -7.15 7.01 0.15
N THR A 67 -7.40 6.24 1.21
CA THR A 67 -7.22 6.68 2.60
C THR A 67 -5.86 6.29 3.16
N GLY A 68 -5.22 5.30 2.54
CA GLY A 68 -3.97 4.72 3.05
C GLY A 68 -4.18 3.67 4.13
N GLU A 69 -5.43 3.28 4.41
CA GLU A 69 -5.72 2.34 5.49
C GLU A 69 -5.14 0.95 5.24
N SER A 70 -5.29 0.41 4.02
CA SER A 70 -4.76 -0.91 3.69
C SER A 70 -3.24 -0.96 3.82
N VAL A 71 -2.56 0.05 3.27
CA VAL A 71 -1.10 0.09 3.35
C VAL A 71 -0.62 0.32 4.79
N ARG A 72 -1.37 1.09 5.59
CA ARG A 72 -1.05 1.25 7.02
C ARG A 72 -1.14 -0.05 7.78
N LYS A 73 -2.12 -0.88 7.46
CA LYS A 73 -2.24 -2.21 8.09
C LYS A 73 -1.07 -3.11 7.73
N ALA A 74 -0.62 -3.07 6.48
CA ALA A 74 0.58 -3.80 6.04
C ALA A 74 1.83 -3.28 6.76
N ILE A 75 1.96 -1.96 6.91
CA ILE A 75 3.05 -1.32 7.64
C ILE A 75 3.08 -1.81 9.10
N ARG A 76 1.94 -1.80 9.77
CA ARG A 76 1.86 -2.27 11.17
C ARG A 76 2.26 -3.73 11.31
N ALA A 77 1.87 -4.57 10.35
CA ALA A 77 2.26 -5.98 10.36
C ALA A 77 3.78 -6.16 10.26
N ALA A 78 4.44 -5.36 9.42
CA ALA A 78 5.89 -5.39 9.27
C ALA A 78 6.60 -4.81 10.51
N GLU A 79 6.09 -3.70 11.05
CA GLU A 79 6.66 -3.08 12.25
C GLU A 79 6.53 -3.98 13.47
N ALA A 80 5.46 -4.75 13.57
CA ALA A 80 5.26 -5.73 14.65
C ALA A 80 6.35 -6.81 14.64
N ARG A 81 7.02 -7.03 13.54
CA ARG A 81 8.15 -7.96 13.42
C ARG A 81 9.50 -7.27 13.49
N GLY A 82 9.54 -5.99 13.82
CA GLY A 82 10.76 -5.22 13.98
C GLY A 82 11.24 -4.49 12.74
N GLY A 83 10.44 -4.44 11.68
CA GLY A 83 10.75 -3.66 10.47
C GLY A 83 10.73 -2.17 10.72
N VAL A 84 11.55 -1.43 9.97
CA VAL A 84 11.65 0.04 10.04
C VAL A 84 11.18 0.61 8.70
N LEU A 85 10.06 1.33 8.74
CA LEU A 85 9.51 1.96 7.53
C LEU A 85 10.38 3.12 7.07
N VAL A 86 10.79 3.11 5.79
CA VAL A 86 11.60 4.19 5.21
C VAL A 86 10.84 4.99 4.15
N GLY A 87 9.77 4.48 3.61
CA GLY A 87 8.97 5.20 2.63
C GLY A 87 7.74 4.43 2.20
N VAL A 88 6.83 5.12 1.53
CA VAL A 88 5.63 4.55 0.94
C VAL A 88 5.57 4.95 -0.53
N GLY A 89 5.32 3.99 -1.39
CA GLY A 89 5.16 4.21 -2.83
C GLY A 89 3.81 3.74 -3.31
N ALA A 90 3.26 4.44 -4.30
CA ALA A 90 2.04 4.05 -4.97
C ALA A 90 2.14 4.31 -6.47
N ILE A 91 1.37 3.57 -7.26
CA ILE A 91 1.22 3.93 -8.68
C ILE A 91 0.32 5.15 -8.76
N VAL A 92 -0.81 5.12 -8.05
CA VAL A 92 -1.78 6.22 -8.06
C VAL A 92 -2.09 6.67 -6.64
N ASP A 93 -1.97 7.96 -6.38
CA ASP A 93 -2.46 8.60 -5.16
C ASP A 93 -3.81 9.25 -5.45
N ARG A 94 -4.86 8.71 -4.84
CA ARG A 94 -6.23 9.23 -4.92
C ARG A 94 -6.66 9.91 -3.62
N SER A 95 -5.72 10.19 -2.73
CA SER A 95 -6.04 10.80 -1.43
C SER A 95 -6.22 12.32 -1.50
N GLY A 96 -5.91 12.93 -2.63
CA GLY A 96 -5.89 14.40 -2.74
C GLY A 96 -4.80 15.04 -1.88
N GLY A 97 -3.70 14.32 -1.67
CA GLY A 97 -2.61 14.79 -0.82
C GLY A 97 -2.84 14.59 0.67
N ARG A 98 -3.92 13.91 1.06
CA ARG A 98 -4.28 13.73 2.48
C ARG A 98 -3.61 12.53 3.14
N ALA A 99 -3.15 11.57 2.34
CA ALA A 99 -2.45 10.40 2.89
C ALA A 99 -1.08 10.82 3.43
N ALA A 100 -0.80 10.47 4.67
CA ALA A 100 0.46 10.74 5.32
C ALA A 100 0.86 9.56 6.19
N PHE A 101 2.16 9.20 6.17
CA PHE A 101 2.66 8.00 6.82
C PHE A 101 3.83 8.27 7.78
N GLY A 102 4.18 9.54 7.98
CA GLY A 102 5.34 9.93 8.81
C GLY A 102 6.69 9.74 8.13
N VAL A 103 6.69 9.27 6.88
CA VAL A 103 7.88 9.08 6.03
C VAL A 103 7.54 9.58 4.63
N PRO A 104 8.54 9.74 3.73
CA PRO A 104 8.23 10.17 2.37
C PRO A 104 7.21 9.25 1.68
N PHE A 105 6.19 9.87 1.11
CA PHE A 105 5.18 9.20 0.31
C PHE A 105 5.26 9.72 -1.12
N ARG A 106 5.49 8.83 -2.06
CA ARG A 106 5.65 9.17 -3.48
C ARG A 106 4.76 8.31 -4.35
N ALA A 107 4.11 8.95 -5.31
CA ALA A 107 3.26 8.28 -6.28
C ALA A 107 3.69 8.65 -7.69
N LEU A 108 3.46 7.75 -8.64
CA LEU A 108 3.72 8.03 -10.06
C LEU A 108 2.66 8.98 -10.62
N LEU A 109 1.43 8.91 -10.12
CA LEU A 109 0.31 9.71 -10.57
C LEU A 109 -0.55 10.09 -9.38
N ALA A 110 -0.89 11.38 -9.25
CA ALA A 110 -1.82 11.86 -8.25
C ALA A 110 -3.12 12.24 -8.95
N LEU A 111 -4.25 11.69 -8.49
CA LEU A 111 -5.58 11.95 -9.02
C LEU A 111 -6.54 12.32 -7.90
N GLU A 112 -7.35 13.34 -8.14
CA GLU A 112 -8.51 13.61 -7.32
C GLU A 112 -9.72 12.96 -7.98
N VAL A 113 -10.24 11.91 -7.37
CA VAL A 113 -11.43 11.23 -7.87
C VAL A 113 -12.54 11.45 -6.85
N PRO A 114 -13.63 12.12 -7.26
CA PRO A 114 -14.76 12.32 -6.36
C PRO A 114 -15.35 10.99 -5.92
N GLN A 115 -15.57 10.85 -4.62
CA GLN A 115 -16.27 9.71 -4.05
C GLN A 115 -17.57 10.19 -3.45
N TYR A 116 -18.65 9.55 -3.83
CA TYR A 116 -19.99 9.92 -3.38
C TYR A 116 -20.64 8.73 -2.66
N PRO A 117 -21.34 8.98 -1.54
CA PRO A 117 -22.27 7.97 -1.05
C PRO A 117 -23.37 7.75 -2.10
N GLU A 118 -23.97 6.57 -2.10
CA GLU A 118 -24.96 6.18 -3.11
C GLU A 118 -26.07 7.21 -3.26
N GLU A 119 -26.53 7.79 -2.15
CA GLU A 119 -27.62 8.78 -2.14
C GLU A 119 -27.24 10.10 -2.82
N ALA A 120 -25.95 10.42 -2.88
CA ALA A 120 -25.45 11.66 -3.45
C ALA A 120 -24.67 11.47 -4.74
N CYS A 121 -24.61 10.24 -5.26
CA CYS A 121 -23.86 9.92 -6.46
C CYS A 121 -24.59 10.41 -7.71
N PRO A 122 -23.98 11.28 -8.55
CA PRO A 122 -24.63 11.75 -9.78
C PRO A 122 -24.99 10.63 -10.75
N LEU A 123 -24.15 9.60 -10.86
CA LEU A 123 -24.40 8.45 -11.74
C LEU A 123 -25.55 7.59 -11.24
N CYS A 124 -25.66 7.42 -9.94
CA CYS A 124 -26.77 6.69 -9.33
C CYS A 124 -28.10 7.40 -9.57
N ARG A 125 -28.11 8.75 -9.55
CA ARG A 125 -29.28 9.56 -9.88
C ARG A 125 -29.71 9.40 -11.33
N GLU A 126 -28.78 9.11 -12.23
CA GLU A 126 -29.04 8.86 -13.64
C GLU A 126 -29.48 7.42 -13.92
N GLY A 127 -29.53 6.58 -12.90
CA GLY A 127 -29.92 5.19 -13.01
C GLY A 127 -28.81 4.26 -13.48
N VAL A 128 -27.55 4.69 -13.39
CA VAL A 128 -26.39 3.84 -13.72
C VAL A 128 -26.22 2.78 -12.64
N PRO A 129 -26.21 1.47 -13.00
CA PRO A 129 -26.04 0.41 -12.00
C PRO A 129 -24.68 0.47 -11.33
N LEU A 130 -24.64 0.10 -10.04
CA LEU A 130 -23.39 -0.13 -9.33
C LEU A 130 -22.78 -1.45 -9.78
N GLU A 131 -21.49 -1.41 -10.08
CA GLU A 131 -20.68 -2.62 -10.29
C GLU A 131 -19.71 -2.76 -9.13
N GLU A 132 -19.73 -3.92 -8.50
CA GLU A 132 -18.73 -4.30 -7.50
C GLU A 132 -17.66 -5.17 -8.15
N VAL A 133 -16.41 -4.81 -7.89
CA VAL A 133 -15.26 -5.51 -8.46
C VAL A 133 -14.54 -6.29 -7.37
#